data_0dfb2c2fede8b6625abe7d3d4df26085
#
_entry.id   0dfb2c2fede8b6625abe7d3d4df26085
#
_cell.length_a   1.000
_cell.length_b   1.000
_cell.length_c   1.000
_cell.angle_alpha   90.00
_cell.angle_beta   90.00
_cell.angle_gamma   90.00
#
_symmetry.space_group_name_H-M   'P 1'
#
loop_
_entity.id
_entity.type
_entity.pdbx_description
1 polymer ?
#
loop_
_entity_poly.entity_id
_entity_poly.type
_entity_poly.pdbx_seq_one_letter_code
_entity_poly.pdbx_strand_id
1 'polypeptide(L)'
;MRVSIRWLGHSGFQIKAAEHVIYLDLYRSKKLIERVPDVSDPATIVLVSHSHNDHCYPDAINEVRTDSTTVVAPANCAEKLGSNITSLEPGEETTIQGVDIKAVQAYNVKRFRSPGNPYHPKGYGVGYLLKVEGNTIYFAGDTDVIPEMEELGQIDVALLPCGDTYTMDNLDAAEATKTIRPKVVIPMHTWDRSVEEFQNAVEEEKDTNFVSLKEGEEFTL
;
A
#
# COMPACT_ATOMS: atom_id res chain seq x y z
N MET A 1 6.45 18.45 10.27
CA MET A 1 7.12 17.38 11.05
C MET A 1 7.62 16.31 10.06
N ARG A 2 8.54 15.44 10.46
CA ARG A 2 9.18 14.44 9.60
C ARG A 2 8.25 13.23 9.42
N VAL A 3 8.05 12.78 8.18
CA VAL A 3 7.32 11.55 7.87
C VAL A 3 8.32 10.51 7.38
N SER A 4 8.36 9.33 8.00
CA SER A 4 9.17 8.22 7.55
C SER A 4 8.31 7.06 7.05
N ILE A 5 8.78 6.41 5.99
CA ILE A 5 8.14 5.27 5.33
C ILE A 5 9.15 4.14 5.30
N ARG A 6 8.90 3.07 6.08
CA ARG A 6 9.74 1.89 6.18
C ARG A 6 9.10 0.74 5.42
N TRP A 7 9.83 0.12 4.49
CA TRP A 7 9.32 -1.08 3.81
C TRP A 7 9.57 -2.32 4.67
N LEU A 8 8.50 -3.07 4.94
CA LEU A 8 8.54 -4.28 5.76
C LEU A 8 8.60 -5.57 4.94
N GLY A 9 8.66 -5.43 3.62
CA GLY A 9 8.62 -6.51 2.64
C GLY A 9 7.22 -6.72 2.05
N HIS A 10 7.15 -7.32 0.88
CA HIS A 10 5.95 -7.53 0.08
C HIS A 10 5.21 -6.20 -0.15
N SER A 11 3.95 -6.07 0.30
CA SER A 11 3.19 -4.81 0.31
C SER A 11 3.17 -4.12 1.67
N GLY A 12 3.91 -4.66 2.65
CA GLY A 12 3.90 -4.17 4.02
C GLY A 12 4.73 -2.92 4.21
N PHE A 13 4.14 -1.88 4.80
CA PHE A 13 4.85 -0.65 5.19
C PHE A 13 4.50 -0.23 6.61
N GLN A 14 5.47 0.45 7.25
CA GLN A 14 5.25 1.22 8.46
C GLN A 14 5.49 2.70 8.15
N ILE A 15 4.53 3.55 8.46
CA ILE A 15 4.66 5.00 8.35
C ILE A 15 4.69 5.58 9.76
N LYS A 16 5.71 6.37 10.07
CA LYS A 16 5.80 7.15 11.31
C LYS A 16 5.70 8.63 10.99
N ALA A 17 4.75 9.31 11.63
CA ALA A 17 4.50 10.73 11.44
C ALA A 17 3.99 11.34 12.74
N ALA A 18 4.73 12.25 13.36
CA ALA A 18 4.46 12.77 14.70
C ALA A 18 4.28 11.61 15.71
N GLU A 19 3.10 11.56 16.37
CA GLU A 19 2.75 10.48 17.32
C GLU A 19 2.16 9.23 16.64
N HIS A 20 1.96 9.25 15.30
CA HIS A 20 1.30 8.16 14.60
C HIS A 20 2.27 7.07 14.16
N VAL A 21 1.87 5.83 14.38
CA VAL A 21 2.46 4.62 13.80
C VAL A 21 1.37 3.93 12.98
N ILE A 22 1.50 3.99 11.65
CA ILE A 22 0.52 3.48 10.70
C ILE A 22 1.13 2.28 9.99
N TYR A 23 0.43 1.16 9.97
CA TYR A 23 0.82 0.00 9.17
C TYR A 23 -0.11 -0.17 7.98
N LEU A 24 0.47 -0.50 6.83
CA LEU A 24 -0.21 -0.84 5.58
C LEU A 24 0.08 -2.31 5.27
N ASP A 25 -0.96 -3.11 5.00
CA ASP A 25 -0.88 -4.52 4.60
C ASP A 25 0.22 -5.30 5.34
N LEU A 26 0.20 -5.24 6.66
CA LEU A 26 1.20 -5.86 7.50
C LEU A 26 1.17 -7.39 7.38
N TYR A 27 2.09 -7.93 6.58
CA TYR A 27 2.30 -9.35 6.37
C TYR A 27 3.61 -9.82 6.96
N ARG A 28 3.57 -10.86 7.80
CA ARG A 28 4.71 -11.35 8.58
C ARG A 28 4.92 -12.84 8.34
N SER A 29 5.28 -13.23 7.10
CA SER A 29 5.74 -14.60 6.85
C SER A 29 7.02 -14.89 7.64
N LYS A 30 7.30 -16.16 7.89
CA LYS A 30 8.53 -16.58 8.57
C LYS A 30 9.78 -15.95 7.95
N LYS A 31 9.87 -15.90 6.61
CA LYS A 31 10.97 -15.29 5.87
C LYS A 31 11.10 -13.79 6.15
N LEU A 32 9.97 -13.07 6.24
CA LEU A 32 9.96 -11.63 6.53
C LEU A 32 10.31 -11.34 7.99
N ILE A 33 9.90 -12.18 8.94
CA ILE A 33 10.31 -12.07 10.34
C ILE A 33 11.83 -12.21 10.49
N GLU A 34 12.44 -13.14 9.77
CA GLU A 34 13.89 -13.32 9.77
C GLU A 34 14.65 -12.11 9.18
N ARG A 35 14.08 -11.44 8.15
CA ARG A 35 14.71 -10.29 7.47
C ARG A 35 14.47 -8.96 8.19
N VAL A 36 13.30 -8.78 8.76
CA VAL A 36 12.88 -7.55 9.49
C VAL A 36 12.28 -7.95 10.84
N PRO A 37 13.10 -8.33 11.84
CA PRO A 37 12.61 -8.89 13.10
C PRO A 37 11.95 -7.87 14.03
N ASP A 38 12.31 -6.59 13.94
CA ASP A 38 11.96 -5.53 14.89
C ASP A 38 10.69 -4.75 14.51
N VAL A 39 9.63 -5.46 14.15
CA VAL A 39 8.31 -4.85 13.86
C VAL A 39 7.41 -5.07 15.07
N SER A 40 7.44 -4.15 16.00
CA SER A 40 6.71 -4.26 17.28
C SER A 40 6.19 -2.92 17.84
N ASP A 41 6.37 -1.81 17.13
CA ASP A 41 5.82 -0.53 17.56
C ASP A 41 4.28 -0.61 17.63
N PRO A 42 3.65 -0.20 18.73
CA PRO A 42 2.20 -0.18 18.84
C PRO A 42 1.56 0.69 17.75
N ALA A 43 0.62 0.12 17.00
CA ALA A 43 -0.07 0.82 15.94
C ALA A 43 -1.10 1.82 16.46
N THR A 44 -1.14 3.02 15.89
CA THR A 44 -2.29 3.91 15.99
C THR A 44 -3.35 3.53 14.96
N ILE A 45 -2.92 3.20 13.74
CA ILE A 45 -3.78 2.82 12.62
C ILE A 45 -3.18 1.61 11.90
N VAL A 46 -4.03 0.66 11.52
CA VAL A 46 -3.69 -0.42 10.60
C VAL A 46 -4.62 -0.34 9.40
N LEU A 47 -4.06 -0.27 8.19
CA LEU A 47 -4.80 -0.26 6.93
C LEU A 47 -4.59 -1.58 6.20
N VAL A 48 -5.67 -2.21 5.77
CA VAL A 48 -5.66 -3.45 5.00
C VAL A 48 -6.37 -3.21 3.67
N SER A 49 -5.70 -3.49 2.56
CA SER A 49 -6.23 -3.22 1.23
C SER A 49 -7.29 -4.23 0.77
N HIS A 50 -7.14 -5.50 1.11
CA HIS A 50 -8.08 -6.56 0.74
C HIS A 50 -7.84 -7.85 1.53
N SER A 51 -8.71 -8.85 1.34
CA SER A 51 -8.77 -10.04 2.19
C SER A 51 -7.80 -11.17 1.83
N HIS A 52 -6.89 -11.04 0.86
CA HIS A 52 -5.86 -12.06 0.62
C HIS A 52 -4.92 -12.21 1.81
N ASN A 53 -4.36 -13.42 2.00
CA ASN A 53 -3.59 -13.75 3.21
C ASN A 53 -2.26 -12.98 3.34
N ASP A 54 -1.71 -12.55 2.23
CA ASP A 54 -0.47 -11.77 2.15
C ASP A 54 -0.66 -10.26 2.35
N HIS A 55 -1.92 -9.83 2.58
CA HIS A 55 -2.32 -8.45 2.91
C HIS A 55 -3.12 -8.39 4.22
N CYS A 56 -4.11 -9.26 4.37
CA CYS A 56 -4.93 -9.38 5.57
C CYS A 56 -4.42 -10.53 6.43
N TYR A 57 -3.45 -10.26 7.31
CA TYR A 57 -2.76 -11.25 8.14
C TYR A 57 -3.00 -10.99 9.64
N PRO A 58 -4.04 -11.61 10.23
CA PRO A 58 -4.48 -11.31 11.61
C PRO A 58 -3.40 -11.45 12.66
N ASP A 59 -2.53 -12.47 12.55
CA ASP A 59 -1.48 -12.72 13.54
C ASP A 59 -0.52 -11.53 13.65
N ALA A 60 -0.05 -11.00 12.51
CA ALA A 60 0.83 -9.84 12.49
C ALA A 60 0.13 -8.56 12.96
N ILE A 61 -1.14 -8.38 12.57
CA ILE A 61 -1.94 -7.23 13.02
C ILE A 61 -2.10 -7.25 14.54
N ASN A 62 -2.35 -8.43 15.13
CA ASN A 62 -2.48 -8.59 16.57
C ASN A 62 -1.18 -8.34 17.34
N GLU A 63 0.00 -8.53 16.73
CA GLU A 63 1.30 -8.22 17.35
C GLU A 63 1.48 -6.71 17.60
N VAL A 64 0.91 -5.86 16.74
CA VAL A 64 1.05 -4.39 16.82
C VAL A 64 -0.20 -3.69 17.33
N ARG A 65 -1.34 -4.40 17.41
CA ARG A 65 -2.63 -3.86 17.82
C ARG A 65 -2.70 -3.63 19.33
N THR A 66 -3.26 -2.49 19.72
CA THR A 66 -3.64 -2.15 21.10
C THR A 66 -5.13 -1.82 21.19
N ASP A 67 -5.62 -1.55 22.38
CA ASP A 67 -7.03 -1.13 22.58
C ASP A 67 -7.36 0.20 21.89
N SER A 68 -6.36 1.04 21.65
CA SER A 68 -6.50 2.33 20.96
C SER A 68 -6.27 2.27 19.44
N THR A 69 -5.85 1.12 18.91
CA THR A 69 -5.60 0.94 17.48
C THR A 69 -6.89 0.91 16.69
N THR A 70 -7.00 1.74 15.66
CA THR A 70 -8.08 1.64 14.67
C THR A 70 -7.62 0.81 13.48
N VAL A 71 -8.37 -0.24 13.16
CA VAL A 71 -8.16 -1.06 11.95
C VAL A 71 -9.14 -0.62 10.89
N VAL A 72 -8.64 -0.24 9.72
CA VAL A 72 -9.44 0.16 8.54
C VAL A 72 -9.23 -0.86 7.44
N ALA A 73 -10.31 -1.37 6.87
CA ALA A 73 -10.27 -2.40 5.84
C ALA A 73 -11.60 -2.45 5.06
N PRO A 74 -11.63 -2.94 3.82
CA PRO A 74 -12.90 -3.23 3.16
C PRO A 74 -13.70 -4.31 3.89
N ALA A 75 -15.02 -4.31 3.71
CA ALA A 75 -15.97 -5.18 4.46
C ALA A 75 -15.62 -6.68 4.37
N ASN A 76 -15.03 -7.12 3.25
CA ASN A 76 -14.64 -8.53 3.07
C ASN A 76 -13.50 -9.01 3.99
N CYS A 77 -12.80 -8.09 4.66
CA CYS A 77 -11.79 -8.44 5.67
C CYS A 77 -12.39 -8.79 7.03
N ALA A 78 -13.67 -8.49 7.27
CA ALA A 78 -14.34 -8.72 8.56
C ALA A 78 -14.38 -10.21 8.97
N GLU A 79 -14.41 -11.14 8.02
CA GLU A 79 -14.34 -12.57 8.30
C GLU A 79 -13.04 -12.96 9.02
N LYS A 80 -11.92 -12.30 8.68
CA LYS A 80 -10.61 -12.57 9.28
C LYS A 80 -10.29 -11.70 10.48
N LEU A 81 -10.69 -10.43 10.45
CA LEU A 81 -10.32 -9.42 11.45
C LEU A 81 -11.37 -9.21 12.53
N GLY A 82 -12.55 -9.84 12.37
CA GLY A 82 -13.71 -9.60 13.24
C GLY A 82 -14.45 -8.32 12.85
N SER A 83 -15.57 -8.07 13.51
CA SER A 83 -16.45 -6.92 13.22
C SER A 83 -15.94 -5.58 13.75
N ASN A 84 -14.87 -5.56 14.53
CA ASN A 84 -14.32 -4.31 15.09
C ASN A 84 -13.30 -3.68 14.15
N ILE A 85 -13.76 -3.38 12.93
CA ILE A 85 -13.01 -2.65 11.90
C ILE A 85 -13.81 -1.43 11.45
N THR A 86 -13.13 -0.37 11.03
CA THR A 86 -13.73 0.73 10.27
C THR A 86 -13.74 0.33 8.81
N SER A 87 -14.91 -0.01 8.28
CA SER A 87 -15.02 -0.40 6.88
C SER A 87 -15.04 0.83 5.97
N LEU A 88 -14.21 0.79 4.92
CA LEU A 88 -14.23 1.79 3.85
C LEU A 88 -14.29 1.09 2.48
N GLU A 89 -15.25 1.52 1.68
CA GLU A 89 -15.39 1.13 0.28
C GLU A 89 -14.76 2.22 -0.63
N PRO A 90 -14.42 1.91 -1.88
CA PRO A 90 -13.83 2.91 -2.78
C PRO A 90 -14.66 4.19 -2.90
N GLY A 91 -14.04 5.34 -2.64
CA GLY A 91 -14.66 6.66 -2.62
C GLY A 91 -15.02 7.16 -1.21
N GLU A 92 -15.10 6.29 -0.22
CA GLU A 92 -15.36 6.67 1.17
C GLU A 92 -14.09 7.19 1.85
N GLU A 93 -14.27 8.05 2.84
CA GLU A 93 -13.19 8.68 3.58
C GLU A 93 -13.52 8.78 5.07
N THR A 94 -12.49 8.85 5.90
CA THR A 94 -12.58 9.06 7.35
C THR A 94 -11.37 9.81 7.85
N THR A 95 -11.50 10.44 9.01
CA THR A 95 -10.36 11.03 9.73
C THR A 95 -10.18 10.30 11.05
N ILE A 96 -9.00 9.75 11.28
CA ILE A 96 -8.64 9.01 12.50
C ILE A 96 -7.48 9.72 13.16
N GLN A 97 -7.70 10.26 14.36
CA GLN A 97 -6.68 10.97 15.15
C GLN A 97 -5.93 12.08 14.37
N GLY A 98 -6.61 12.74 13.42
CA GLY A 98 -6.01 13.80 12.59
C GLY A 98 -5.33 13.31 11.29
N VAL A 99 -5.35 12.02 11.02
CA VAL A 99 -4.93 11.44 9.72
C VAL A 99 -6.17 11.27 8.84
N ASP A 100 -6.20 11.94 7.68
CA ASP A 100 -7.26 11.75 6.70
C ASP A 100 -6.95 10.52 5.83
N ILE A 101 -7.93 9.63 5.72
CA ILE A 101 -7.83 8.36 4.99
C ILE A 101 -8.97 8.28 4.02
N LYS A 102 -8.67 8.13 2.73
CA LYS A 102 -9.66 7.89 1.68
C LYS A 102 -9.37 6.57 0.99
N ALA A 103 -10.35 5.68 0.91
CA ALA A 103 -10.28 4.49 0.10
C ALA A 103 -10.51 4.84 -1.37
N VAL A 104 -9.66 4.29 -2.25
CA VAL A 104 -9.74 4.48 -3.70
C VAL A 104 -9.81 3.13 -4.41
N GLN A 105 -10.17 3.14 -5.70
CA GLN A 105 -10.26 1.92 -6.49
C GLN A 105 -8.90 1.21 -6.62
N ALA A 106 -8.93 -0.12 -6.50
CA ALA A 106 -7.81 -1.02 -6.79
C ALA A 106 -8.36 -2.31 -7.39
N TYR A 107 -8.04 -2.59 -8.66
CA TYR A 107 -8.55 -3.79 -9.35
C TYR A 107 -7.74 -4.15 -10.60
N ASN A 108 -7.95 -5.36 -11.13
CA ASN A 108 -7.29 -5.81 -12.34
C ASN A 108 -8.15 -5.60 -13.60
N VAL A 109 -7.47 -5.11 -14.66
CA VAL A 109 -8.00 -4.99 -16.03
C VAL A 109 -7.19 -5.82 -17.04
N LYS A 110 -5.96 -6.24 -16.67
CA LYS A 110 -5.06 -7.06 -17.50
C LYS A 110 -4.77 -8.43 -16.87
N ARG A 111 -4.77 -8.56 -15.55
CA ARG A 111 -4.38 -9.79 -14.81
C ARG A 111 -5.59 -10.62 -14.43
N PHE A 112 -5.69 -11.80 -15.06
CA PHE A 112 -6.84 -12.70 -14.91
C PHE A 112 -6.40 -14.13 -14.56
N ARG A 113 -7.13 -14.77 -13.65
CA ARG A 113 -7.00 -16.22 -13.38
C ARG A 113 -7.46 -17.06 -14.57
N SER A 114 -8.47 -16.57 -15.27
CA SER A 114 -9.06 -17.15 -16.48
C SER A 114 -9.85 -16.06 -17.20
N PRO A 115 -10.24 -16.23 -18.48
CA PRO A 115 -11.00 -15.22 -19.20
C PRO A 115 -12.23 -14.72 -18.40
N GLY A 116 -12.31 -13.40 -18.19
CA GLY A 116 -13.40 -12.75 -17.44
C GLY A 116 -13.33 -12.89 -15.92
N ASN A 117 -12.27 -13.51 -15.35
CA ASN A 117 -12.11 -13.71 -13.92
C ASN A 117 -10.78 -13.08 -13.44
N PRO A 118 -10.76 -11.78 -13.13
CA PRO A 118 -9.55 -11.11 -12.65
C PRO A 118 -9.11 -11.63 -11.28
N TYR A 119 -7.82 -11.48 -10.95
CA TYR A 119 -7.32 -11.79 -9.60
C TYR A 119 -7.95 -10.90 -8.54
N HIS A 120 -8.11 -9.61 -8.85
CA HIS A 120 -8.75 -8.61 -8.00
C HIS A 120 -9.90 -7.95 -8.78
N PRO A 121 -11.14 -8.42 -8.64
CA PRO A 121 -12.31 -7.79 -9.28
C PRO A 121 -12.53 -6.36 -8.76
N LYS A 122 -13.10 -5.48 -9.57
CA LYS A 122 -13.50 -4.14 -9.13
C LYS A 122 -14.44 -4.22 -7.92
N GLY A 123 -14.13 -3.47 -6.85
CA GLY A 123 -14.87 -3.49 -5.58
C GLY A 123 -14.45 -4.63 -4.62
N TYR A 124 -13.44 -5.43 -4.97
CA TYR A 124 -12.91 -6.46 -4.06
C TYR A 124 -11.92 -5.91 -3.04
N GLY A 125 -11.05 -5.00 -3.46
CA GLY A 125 -10.04 -4.36 -2.63
C GLY A 125 -10.01 -2.86 -2.85
N VAL A 126 -9.19 -2.19 -2.06
CA VAL A 126 -8.99 -0.74 -2.09
C VAL A 126 -7.50 -0.39 -2.10
N GLY A 127 -7.16 0.74 -2.73
CA GLY A 127 -5.99 1.51 -2.38
C GLY A 127 -6.34 2.56 -1.34
N TYR A 128 -5.34 3.27 -0.81
CA TYR A 128 -5.54 4.33 0.17
C TYR A 128 -4.81 5.60 -0.22
N LEU A 129 -5.47 6.74 -0.05
CA LEU A 129 -4.85 8.05 0.07
C LEU A 129 -4.79 8.43 1.55
N LEU A 130 -3.58 8.65 2.05
CA LEU A 130 -3.34 9.12 3.41
C LEU A 130 -2.83 10.55 3.38
N LYS A 131 -3.49 11.45 4.12
CA LYS A 131 -2.94 12.79 4.36
C LYS A 131 -2.47 12.87 5.80
N VAL A 132 -1.16 13.01 5.97
CA VAL A 132 -0.51 13.07 7.27
C VAL A 132 0.64 14.08 7.24
N GLU A 133 0.71 14.97 8.24
CA GLU A 133 1.74 16.01 8.35
C GLU A 133 1.93 16.83 7.05
N GLY A 134 0.83 17.14 6.36
CA GLY A 134 0.84 17.91 5.12
C GLY A 134 1.31 17.16 3.87
N ASN A 135 1.62 15.86 3.98
CA ASN A 135 1.99 15.01 2.85
C ASN A 135 0.83 14.11 2.46
N THR A 136 0.71 13.82 1.17
CA THR A 136 -0.26 12.87 0.61
C THR A 136 0.49 11.63 0.14
N ILE A 137 0.18 10.48 0.75
CA ILE A 137 0.76 9.17 0.40
C ILE A 137 -0.32 8.34 -0.29
N TYR A 138 -0.03 7.84 -1.48
CA TYR A 138 -0.88 6.89 -2.18
C TYR A 138 -0.32 5.48 -2.02
N PHE A 139 -1.10 4.60 -1.40
CA PHE A 139 -0.86 3.16 -1.35
C PHE A 139 -1.82 2.48 -2.33
N ALA A 140 -1.29 1.89 -3.39
CA ALA A 140 -2.13 1.40 -4.49
C ALA A 140 -2.91 0.13 -4.16
N GLY A 141 -2.44 -0.68 -3.18
CA GLY A 141 -2.92 -2.05 -3.01
C GLY A 141 -2.60 -2.92 -4.23
N ASP A 142 -3.33 -4.00 -4.44
CA ASP A 142 -3.17 -4.87 -5.60
C ASP A 142 -4.05 -4.40 -6.76
N THR A 143 -3.42 -3.87 -7.80
CA THR A 143 -4.11 -3.25 -8.94
C THR A 143 -3.29 -3.35 -10.22
N ASP A 144 -3.96 -3.21 -11.34
CA ASP A 144 -3.36 -2.80 -12.61
C ASP A 144 -3.41 -1.27 -12.77
N VAL A 145 -2.90 -0.73 -13.89
CA VAL A 145 -3.15 0.67 -14.29
C VAL A 145 -4.63 0.83 -14.57
N ILE A 146 -5.28 1.72 -13.83
CA ILE A 146 -6.71 1.98 -13.94
C ILE A 146 -7.00 3.46 -14.18
N PRO A 147 -8.10 3.81 -14.90
CA PRO A 147 -8.40 5.22 -15.23
C PRO A 147 -8.51 6.13 -14.01
N GLU A 148 -8.98 5.62 -12.89
CA GLU A 148 -9.17 6.38 -11.65
C GLU A 148 -7.84 6.93 -11.08
N MET A 149 -6.68 6.46 -11.55
CA MET A 149 -5.38 7.00 -11.15
C MET A 149 -5.16 8.45 -11.63
N GLU A 150 -5.83 8.89 -12.69
CA GLU A 150 -5.82 10.28 -13.16
C GLU A 150 -6.49 11.25 -12.18
N GLU A 151 -7.38 10.75 -11.31
CA GLU A 151 -8.21 11.54 -10.39
C GLU A 151 -7.63 11.63 -8.97
N LEU A 152 -6.47 11.01 -8.69
CA LEU A 152 -5.88 10.97 -7.34
C LEU A 152 -5.42 12.35 -6.81
N GLY A 153 -5.23 13.31 -7.70
CA GLY A 153 -4.75 14.64 -7.35
C GLY A 153 -3.24 14.69 -7.09
N GLN A 154 -2.80 15.58 -6.23
CA GLN A 154 -1.37 15.76 -5.96
C GLN A 154 -0.87 14.73 -4.95
N ILE A 155 0.13 13.94 -5.34
CA ILE A 155 0.73 12.84 -4.56
C ILE A 155 2.20 13.17 -4.25
N ASP A 156 2.57 13.11 -2.97
CA ASP A 156 3.95 13.26 -2.55
C ASP A 156 4.72 11.93 -2.68
N VAL A 157 4.12 10.82 -2.25
CA VAL A 157 4.71 9.48 -2.39
C VAL A 157 3.66 8.50 -2.91
N ALA A 158 4.01 7.73 -3.94
CA ALA A 158 3.22 6.60 -4.41
C ALA A 158 3.93 5.28 -4.11
N LEU A 159 3.21 4.34 -3.47
CA LEU A 159 3.65 2.97 -3.20
C LEU A 159 2.95 2.08 -4.22
N LEU A 160 3.70 1.61 -5.25
CA LEU A 160 3.14 0.94 -6.42
C LEU A 160 3.59 -0.52 -6.53
N PRO A 161 2.68 -1.49 -6.72
CA PRO A 161 3.05 -2.87 -6.96
C PRO A 161 3.64 -3.03 -8.37
N CYS A 162 4.68 -3.87 -8.50
CA CYS A 162 5.34 -4.14 -9.78
C CYS A 162 5.79 -5.61 -9.95
N GLY A 163 5.12 -6.54 -9.26
CA GLY A 163 5.50 -7.94 -9.22
C GLY A 163 4.99 -8.79 -10.39
N ASP A 164 4.22 -8.21 -11.33
CA ASP A 164 3.56 -8.93 -12.42
C ASP A 164 2.55 -9.99 -11.91
N THR A 165 2.10 -10.92 -12.72
CA THR A 165 1.19 -12.02 -12.40
C THR A 165 -0.15 -11.60 -11.78
N TYR A 166 -0.15 -10.94 -10.64
CA TYR A 166 -1.35 -10.53 -9.88
C TYR A 166 -1.60 -9.02 -9.95
N THR A 167 -0.55 -8.25 -10.21
CA THR A 167 -0.53 -6.78 -10.20
C THR A 167 0.20 -6.26 -11.44
N MET A 168 0.44 -4.97 -11.50
CA MET A 168 1.29 -4.34 -12.52
C MET A 168 2.65 -5.04 -12.65
N ASP A 169 3.21 -5.09 -13.84
CA ASP A 169 4.63 -5.33 -14.07
C ASP A 169 5.42 -4.02 -14.00
N ASN A 170 6.73 -4.08 -14.25
CA ASN A 170 7.60 -2.91 -14.19
C ASN A 170 7.19 -1.79 -15.16
N LEU A 171 6.78 -2.11 -16.38
CA LEU A 171 6.37 -1.12 -17.37
C LEU A 171 4.98 -0.54 -17.06
N ASP A 172 4.04 -1.37 -16.60
CA ASP A 172 2.74 -0.89 -16.13
C ASP A 172 2.89 0.05 -14.92
N ALA A 173 3.80 -0.26 -13.97
CA ALA A 173 4.06 0.60 -12.82
C ALA A 173 4.70 1.94 -13.24
N ALA A 174 5.54 1.95 -14.28
CA ALA A 174 6.06 3.17 -14.88
C ALA A 174 4.95 3.98 -15.56
N GLU A 175 4.02 3.34 -16.27
CA GLU A 175 2.84 4.00 -16.86
C GLU A 175 1.94 4.62 -15.78
N ALA A 176 1.68 3.87 -14.70
CA ALA A 176 0.95 4.40 -13.54
C ALA A 176 1.66 5.63 -12.95
N THR A 177 3.00 5.60 -12.83
CA THR A 177 3.79 6.73 -12.34
C THR A 177 3.63 7.97 -13.22
N LYS A 178 3.65 7.81 -14.55
CA LYS A 178 3.40 8.91 -15.52
C LYS A 178 1.99 9.49 -15.40
N THR A 179 1.02 8.65 -15.11
CA THR A 179 -0.37 9.06 -14.92
C THR A 179 -0.56 9.83 -13.62
N ILE A 180 -0.04 9.29 -12.51
CA ILE A 180 -0.19 9.84 -11.16
C ILE A 180 0.70 11.06 -10.94
N ARG A 181 1.90 11.06 -11.51
CA ARG A 181 2.95 12.10 -11.34
C ARG A 181 3.27 12.41 -9.88
N PRO A 182 3.62 11.39 -9.06
CA PRO A 182 4.00 11.62 -7.69
C PRO A 182 5.39 12.28 -7.61
N LYS A 183 5.73 12.96 -6.50
CA LYS A 183 7.10 13.46 -6.30
C LYS A 183 8.09 12.32 -6.11
N VAL A 184 7.65 11.24 -5.43
CA VAL A 184 8.44 10.04 -5.16
C VAL A 184 7.61 8.80 -5.47
N VAL A 185 8.23 7.78 -6.08
CA VAL A 185 7.64 6.45 -6.23
C VAL A 185 8.51 5.40 -5.55
N ILE A 186 7.87 4.49 -4.82
CA ILE A 186 8.51 3.36 -4.13
C ILE A 186 7.85 2.07 -4.63
N PRO A 187 8.63 1.14 -5.23
CA PRO A 187 8.10 -0.16 -5.66
C PRO A 187 7.77 -1.05 -4.46
N MET A 188 6.73 -1.85 -4.62
CA MET A 188 6.32 -2.89 -3.67
C MET A 188 5.83 -4.14 -4.39
N HIS A 189 5.48 -5.21 -3.64
CA HIS A 189 4.89 -6.45 -4.17
C HIS A 189 5.72 -7.07 -5.30
N THR A 190 7.06 -7.04 -5.15
CA THR A 190 8.00 -7.37 -6.23
C THR A 190 8.20 -8.87 -6.46
N TRP A 191 7.83 -9.73 -5.51
CA TRP A 191 8.13 -11.18 -5.54
C TRP A 191 9.62 -11.50 -5.78
N ASP A 192 10.52 -10.73 -5.13
CA ASP A 192 11.98 -10.82 -5.31
C ASP A 192 12.43 -10.56 -6.78
N ARG A 193 11.59 -9.98 -7.65
CA ARG A 193 11.95 -9.60 -9.03
C ARG A 193 12.73 -8.29 -9.04
N SER A 194 13.56 -8.11 -10.08
CA SER A 194 14.24 -6.83 -10.32
C SER A 194 13.24 -5.72 -10.64
N VAL A 195 13.49 -4.54 -10.08
CA VAL A 195 12.74 -3.30 -10.35
C VAL A 195 13.51 -2.36 -11.29
N GLU A 196 14.61 -2.84 -11.89
CA GLU A 196 15.51 -2.04 -12.72
C GLU A 196 14.81 -1.44 -13.95
N GLU A 197 13.94 -2.21 -14.61
CA GLU A 197 13.18 -1.73 -15.76
C GLU A 197 12.20 -0.63 -15.36
N PHE A 198 11.55 -0.74 -14.21
CA PHE A 198 10.69 0.31 -13.65
C PHE A 198 11.51 1.56 -13.31
N GLN A 199 12.64 1.40 -12.64
CA GLN A 199 13.53 2.49 -12.28
C GLN A 199 14.00 3.25 -13.53
N ASN A 200 14.52 2.55 -14.53
CA ASN A 200 15.02 3.16 -15.76
C ASN A 200 13.91 3.95 -16.47
N ALA A 201 12.70 3.39 -16.58
CA ALA A 201 11.58 4.07 -17.23
C ALA A 201 11.12 5.34 -16.48
N VAL A 202 11.17 5.36 -15.15
CA VAL A 202 10.85 6.55 -14.35
C VAL A 202 11.95 7.61 -14.45
N GLU A 203 13.23 7.20 -14.38
CA GLU A 203 14.37 8.13 -14.45
C GLU A 203 14.50 8.81 -15.82
N GLU A 204 14.04 8.18 -16.90
CA GLU A 204 13.98 8.80 -18.23
C GLU A 204 13.06 10.04 -18.29
N GLU A 205 11.95 10.03 -17.56
CA GLU A 205 10.97 11.14 -17.54
C GLU A 205 11.39 12.31 -16.64
N LYS A 206 12.26 12.08 -15.64
CA LYS A 206 12.85 13.08 -14.72
C LYS A 206 11.87 13.87 -13.82
N ASP A 207 10.60 13.55 -13.84
CA ASP A 207 9.57 14.29 -13.10
C ASP A 207 9.29 13.68 -11.71
N THR A 208 9.69 12.42 -11.51
CA THR A 208 9.48 11.66 -10.28
C THR A 208 10.80 11.08 -9.77
N ASN A 209 11.03 11.15 -8.47
CA ASN A 209 12.16 10.49 -7.83
C ASN A 209 11.83 9.01 -7.56
N PHE A 210 12.60 8.09 -8.12
CA PHE A 210 12.49 6.66 -7.87
C PHE A 210 13.31 6.28 -6.63
N VAL A 211 12.67 5.64 -5.65
CA VAL A 211 13.32 5.18 -4.41
C VAL A 211 13.12 3.68 -4.25
N SER A 212 14.18 2.91 -4.43
CA SER A 212 14.18 1.47 -4.14
C SER A 212 14.66 1.23 -2.71
N LEU A 213 13.81 0.63 -1.89
CA LEU A 213 14.14 0.26 -0.52
C LEU A 213 14.43 -1.25 -0.45
N LYS A 214 15.35 -1.62 0.41
CA LYS A 214 15.46 -3.01 0.89
C LYS A 214 14.49 -3.21 2.05
N GLU A 215 14.14 -4.47 2.30
CA GLU A 215 13.31 -4.82 3.46
C GLU A 215 13.95 -4.29 4.75
N GLY A 216 13.20 -3.55 5.53
CA GLY A 216 13.66 -2.86 6.75
C GLY A 216 14.26 -1.47 6.54
N GLU A 217 14.57 -1.06 5.30
CA GLU A 217 15.04 0.30 5.01
C GLU A 217 13.90 1.33 5.08
N GLU A 218 14.28 2.58 5.32
CA GLU A 218 13.39 3.70 5.57
C GLU A 218 13.70 4.85 4.61
N PHE A 219 12.67 5.43 4.03
CA PHE A 219 12.68 6.70 3.31
C PHE A 219 12.05 7.80 4.18
N THR A 220 12.56 9.02 4.10
CA THR A 220 12.03 10.16 4.87
C THR A 220 11.72 11.35 3.97
N LEU A 221 10.52 11.92 4.18
CA LEU A 221 10.01 13.17 3.60
C LEU A 221 10.40 14.37 4.45
#